data_c97fbb16b387f463e98a8a088017271d
#
_entry.id   c97fbb16b387f463e98a8a088017271d
#
_cell.length_a   1.000
_cell.length_b   1.000
_cell.length_c   1.000
_cell.angle_alpha   90.00
_cell.angle_beta   90.00
_cell.angle_gamma   90.00
#
_symmetry.space_group_name_H-M   'P 1'
#
loop_
_entity.id
_entity.type
_entity.pdbx_description
1 polymer ?
#
loop_
_entity_poly.entity_id
_entity_poly.type
_entity_poly.pdbx_seq_one_letter_code
_entity_poly.pdbx_strand_id
1 'polypeptide(L)'
;MNKLKRGFLLRCLGAVMLIMGTGISSFAQKNNWQNLDLQKDSVFGISTEKAYTELLKGKKSKPVLVGVLDGGVDINHEDLKRIIWTNKKEKAGNGKDDDKNGYIDDVHGWNFLGSAKGSVAHEALELTRILRRDKAKFENVTAATVTPADSAAFSQYLRAKIDYEKQADEAKNAVENISGLKNVLDAMVKKMGKESPTLADFQSFKAETGLDDRLKGIMVSQLQNSTYEAFYTSQITKGLEHYQDQLNYNLNMDYDPRPELVGDNYADSKQTKYGNNDVKGPDASHGTHVSGIIGADRTNTLGIKGVADNVMVMGVRAVPDGDERDKDVANSIRYAVANGAKVINMSFGKGYSWDKKAVDEAVKYAVSKDVLLVQAAGNDNKNLDIEKSFPDRRYEGGGVASSYIVVGASGSVDDKSLKASFSNYGKTTVDVFAPGVQIYSTVPESKYEAYDGTSMASPVVAGLASLIRSYYPSLTAVQVKDIILKSVVKVNHNVDVEMGEGAAPKSVPFSDLCITGGIVNAYEALKLASTYK
;
A
#
# COMPACT_ATOMS: atom_id res chain seq x y z
N MET A 1 -29.59 29.65 -19.39
CA MET A 1 -29.39 28.22 -19.10
C MET A 1 -28.30 27.53 -19.94
N ASN A 2 -28.09 27.88 -21.21
CA ASN A 2 -27.14 27.18 -22.09
C ASN A 2 -25.65 27.58 -21.94
N LYS A 3 -25.32 28.73 -21.35
CA LYS A 3 -23.91 29.15 -21.15
C LYS A 3 -23.26 28.54 -19.90
N LEU A 4 -24.04 28.30 -18.83
CA LEU A 4 -23.52 27.62 -17.61
C LEU A 4 -23.26 26.13 -17.87
N LYS A 5 -24.10 25.43 -18.64
CA LYS A 5 -23.88 24.02 -19.01
C LYS A 5 -22.63 23.82 -19.90
N ARG A 6 -22.33 24.79 -20.79
CA ARG A 6 -21.12 24.72 -21.62
C ARG A 6 -19.83 24.94 -20.84
N GLY A 7 -19.85 25.80 -19.81
CA GLY A 7 -18.68 26.04 -18.97
C GLY A 7 -18.37 24.88 -18.01
N PHE A 8 -19.41 24.15 -17.59
CA PHE A 8 -19.30 22.99 -16.72
C PHE A 8 -18.69 21.77 -17.45
N LEU A 9 -19.19 21.44 -18.64
CA LEU A 9 -18.64 20.35 -19.46
C LEU A 9 -17.18 20.61 -19.93
N LEU A 10 -16.75 21.88 -20.06
CA LEU A 10 -15.37 22.22 -20.41
C LEU A 10 -14.38 21.97 -19.25
N ARG A 11 -14.84 22.08 -18.01
CA ARG A 11 -14.06 21.72 -16.81
C ARG A 11 -13.95 20.21 -16.61
N CYS A 12 -14.98 19.46 -16.98
CA CYS A 12 -15.02 18.00 -16.90
C CYS A 12 -13.95 17.31 -17.77
N LEU A 13 -13.64 17.84 -18.95
CA LEU A 13 -12.60 17.27 -19.83
C LEU A 13 -11.16 17.61 -19.36
N GLY A 14 -10.99 18.67 -18.58
CA GLY A 14 -9.71 19.02 -17.97
C GLY A 14 -9.30 18.04 -16.85
N ALA A 15 -10.26 17.63 -16.03
CA ALA A 15 -10.01 16.71 -14.91
C ALA A 15 -9.64 15.27 -15.35
N VAL A 16 -10.18 14.82 -16.49
CA VAL A 16 -9.83 13.50 -17.07
C VAL A 16 -8.39 13.48 -17.62
N MET A 17 -7.80 14.62 -17.99
CA MET A 17 -6.39 14.69 -18.39
C MET A 17 -5.40 14.46 -17.23
N LEU A 18 -5.84 14.53 -15.99
CA LEU A 18 -4.96 14.44 -14.81
C LEU A 18 -4.59 13.01 -14.40
N ILE A 19 -5.36 12.02 -14.83
CA ILE A 19 -4.98 10.60 -14.66
C ILE A 19 -4.05 10.13 -15.79
N MET A 20 -3.83 10.99 -16.78
CA MET A 20 -2.95 10.72 -17.91
C MET A 20 -1.50 11.07 -17.57
N GLY A 21 -0.83 10.19 -16.84
CA GLY A 21 0.63 10.17 -16.84
C GLY A 21 1.14 10.18 -18.28
N THR A 22 2.01 11.12 -18.60
CA THR A 22 2.70 11.23 -19.90
C THR A 22 3.18 9.85 -20.31
N GLY A 23 2.70 9.36 -21.46
CA GLY A 23 3.12 8.09 -22.02
C GLY A 23 4.61 8.09 -22.31
N ILE A 24 5.40 7.69 -21.33
CA ILE A 24 6.76 7.24 -21.56
C ILE A 24 6.61 5.91 -22.31
N SER A 25 7.27 5.79 -23.44
CA SER A 25 7.38 4.53 -24.20
C SER A 25 7.76 3.42 -23.24
N SER A 26 6.77 2.67 -22.77
CA SER A 26 6.96 1.57 -21.86
C SER A 26 7.62 0.45 -22.66
N PHE A 27 8.95 0.37 -22.63
CA PHE A 27 9.54 -0.95 -22.73
C PHE A 27 8.92 -1.78 -21.63
N ALA A 28 8.23 -2.87 -21.98
CA ALA A 28 7.63 -3.76 -21.02
C ALA A 28 8.69 -4.08 -19.96
N GLN A 29 8.45 -3.63 -18.72
CA GLN A 29 9.43 -3.77 -17.65
C GLN A 29 9.64 -5.25 -17.39
N LYS A 30 10.89 -5.69 -17.31
CA LYS A 30 11.20 -7.11 -17.11
C LYS A 30 10.58 -7.60 -15.79
N ASN A 31 9.86 -8.70 -15.84
CA ASN A 31 9.43 -9.37 -14.61
C ASN A 31 10.64 -9.61 -13.70
N ASN A 32 10.46 -9.45 -12.40
CA ASN A 32 11.54 -9.55 -11.39
C ASN A 32 12.63 -8.46 -11.47
N TRP A 33 12.38 -7.32 -12.12
CA TRP A 33 13.36 -6.25 -12.23
C TRP A 33 13.86 -5.75 -10.87
N GLN A 34 13.02 -5.79 -9.85
CA GLN A 34 13.38 -5.40 -8.48
C GLN A 34 14.55 -6.21 -7.91
N ASN A 35 14.81 -7.41 -8.43
CA ASN A 35 15.90 -8.29 -8.03
C ASN A 35 17.21 -8.09 -8.83
N LEU A 36 17.19 -7.27 -9.89
CA LEU A 36 18.33 -7.06 -10.80
C LEU A 36 19.37 -6.10 -10.22
N ASP A 37 20.54 -6.02 -10.88
CA ASP A 37 21.69 -5.21 -10.45
C ASP A 37 21.87 -4.01 -11.36
N LEU A 38 22.06 -2.81 -10.79
CA LEU A 38 22.23 -1.57 -11.56
C LEU A 38 23.42 -1.64 -12.53
N GLN A 39 24.57 -2.14 -12.07
CA GLN A 39 25.79 -2.16 -12.86
C GLN A 39 25.77 -3.26 -13.93
N LYS A 40 25.22 -4.43 -13.60
CA LYS A 40 25.19 -5.59 -14.48
C LYS A 40 24.04 -5.54 -15.47
N ASP A 41 22.86 -5.16 -15.02
CA ASP A 41 21.61 -5.29 -15.75
C ASP A 41 21.08 -3.95 -16.27
N SER A 42 21.74 -2.82 -15.91
CA SER A 42 21.30 -1.45 -16.19
C SER A 42 19.87 -1.16 -15.68
N VAL A 43 19.49 -1.78 -14.55
CA VAL A 43 18.19 -1.65 -13.91
C VAL A 43 18.40 -1.41 -12.43
N PHE A 44 17.81 -0.37 -11.87
CA PHE A 44 17.98 -0.01 -10.47
C PHE A 44 17.14 -0.89 -9.52
N GLY A 45 17.37 -2.21 -9.61
CA GLY A 45 16.87 -3.14 -8.61
C GLY A 45 17.77 -3.21 -7.38
N ILE A 46 17.56 -4.20 -6.53
CA ILE A 46 18.28 -4.33 -5.25
C ILE A 46 19.42 -5.36 -5.28
N SER A 47 19.83 -5.84 -6.44
CA SER A 47 20.96 -6.79 -6.62
C SER A 47 20.78 -8.14 -5.91
N THR A 48 19.53 -8.61 -5.74
CA THR A 48 19.23 -9.87 -5.06
C THR A 48 19.79 -11.08 -5.84
N GLU A 49 19.63 -11.11 -7.16
CA GLU A 49 20.15 -12.21 -8.00
C GLU A 49 21.67 -12.32 -7.90
N LYS A 50 22.39 -11.19 -7.87
CA LYS A 50 23.82 -11.15 -7.66
C LYS A 50 24.21 -11.68 -6.29
N ALA A 51 23.46 -11.31 -5.26
CA ALA A 51 23.70 -11.78 -3.90
C ALA A 51 23.58 -13.31 -3.79
N TYR A 52 22.55 -13.92 -4.39
CA TYR A 52 22.38 -15.36 -4.40
C TYR A 52 23.49 -16.09 -5.15
N THR A 53 23.93 -15.55 -6.28
CA THR A 53 24.94 -16.20 -7.13
C THR A 53 26.34 -16.11 -6.55
N GLU A 54 26.71 -14.98 -5.94
CA GLU A 54 28.07 -14.69 -5.52
C GLU A 54 28.30 -14.86 -4.00
N LEU A 55 27.33 -14.55 -3.17
CA LEU A 55 27.53 -14.53 -1.71
C LEU A 55 26.87 -15.69 -0.96
N LEU A 56 25.71 -16.18 -1.44
CA LEU A 56 24.88 -17.14 -0.70
C LEU A 56 25.00 -18.57 -1.22
N LYS A 57 25.62 -18.78 -2.37
CA LYS A 57 25.78 -20.11 -2.98
C LYS A 57 26.42 -21.09 -1.98
N GLY A 58 25.70 -22.18 -1.67
CA GLY A 58 26.15 -23.24 -0.77
C GLY A 58 26.05 -22.90 0.73
N LYS A 59 25.61 -21.70 1.10
CA LYS A 59 25.36 -21.35 2.51
C LYS A 59 24.03 -21.91 2.99
N LYS A 60 23.98 -22.26 4.27
CA LYS A 60 22.74 -22.71 4.95
C LYS A 60 22.03 -21.50 5.54
N SER A 61 20.71 -21.48 5.41
CA SER A 61 19.82 -20.49 6.00
C SER A 61 18.86 -21.10 7.01
N LYS A 62 18.25 -20.29 7.85
CA LYS A 62 17.16 -20.67 8.76
C LYS A 62 15.87 -19.95 8.34
N PRO A 63 14.70 -20.60 8.45
CA PRO A 63 13.45 -19.94 8.09
C PRO A 63 13.16 -18.75 9.00
N VAL A 64 12.68 -17.66 8.42
CA VAL A 64 12.26 -16.43 9.13
C VAL A 64 10.77 -16.24 8.98
N LEU A 65 10.05 -16.07 10.08
CA LEU A 65 8.63 -15.79 10.06
C LEU A 65 8.39 -14.28 9.84
N VAL A 66 7.61 -13.97 8.81
CA VAL A 66 7.16 -12.62 8.45
C VAL A 66 5.67 -12.51 8.69
N GLY A 67 5.24 -11.55 9.51
CA GLY A 67 3.84 -11.15 9.61
C GLY A 67 3.50 -10.18 8.47
N VAL A 68 2.57 -10.53 7.61
CA VAL A 68 2.00 -9.65 6.60
C VAL A 68 0.67 -9.13 7.12
N LEU A 69 0.66 -7.88 7.61
CA LEU A 69 -0.53 -7.19 8.09
C LEU A 69 -1.15 -6.50 6.87
N ASP A 70 -2.30 -6.99 6.40
CA ASP A 70 -2.84 -6.58 5.10
C ASP A 70 -4.36 -6.85 4.99
N GLY A 71 -4.94 -6.68 3.82
CA GLY A 71 -6.34 -6.97 3.51
C GLY A 71 -6.67 -8.45 3.40
N GLY A 72 -5.67 -9.30 3.15
CA GLY A 72 -5.81 -10.74 3.03
C GLY A 72 -4.69 -11.38 2.23
N VAL A 73 -4.50 -12.69 2.37
CA VAL A 73 -3.49 -13.48 1.63
C VAL A 73 -4.13 -14.75 1.08
N ASP A 74 -4.00 -14.99 -0.22
CA ASP A 74 -4.41 -16.28 -0.81
C ASP A 74 -3.37 -17.37 -0.52
N ILE A 75 -3.59 -18.08 0.57
CA ILE A 75 -2.71 -19.15 1.06
C ILE A 75 -2.61 -20.35 0.12
N ASN A 76 -3.50 -20.45 -0.88
CA ASN A 76 -3.52 -21.56 -1.86
C ASN A 76 -2.80 -21.22 -3.16
N HIS A 77 -2.29 -19.99 -3.30
CA HIS A 77 -1.57 -19.58 -4.51
C HIS A 77 -0.36 -20.50 -4.77
N GLU A 78 -0.22 -21.00 -6.01
CA GLU A 78 0.77 -22.01 -6.38
C GLU A 78 2.22 -21.63 -6.05
N ASP A 79 2.55 -20.35 -6.16
CA ASP A 79 3.89 -19.78 -5.93
C ASP A 79 4.12 -19.35 -4.46
N LEU A 80 3.08 -19.42 -3.61
CA LEU A 80 3.15 -19.04 -2.20
C LEU A 80 2.99 -20.22 -1.24
N LYS A 81 2.28 -21.27 -1.62
CA LYS A 81 1.91 -22.37 -0.71
C LYS A 81 3.08 -22.97 0.07
N ARG A 82 4.30 -22.92 -0.49
CA ARG A 82 5.51 -23.42 0.17
C ARG A 82 5.95 -22.53 1.34
N ILE A 83 5.66 -21.26 1.27
CA ILE A 83 6.11 -20.25 2.26
C ILE A 83 5.00 -19.87 3.24
N ILE A 84 3.77 -20.34 3.06
CA ILE A 84 2.68 -20.05 4.00
C ILE A 84 3.01 -20.67 5.36
N TRP A 85 2.98 -19.82 6.40
CA TRP A 85 3.17 -20.28 7.77
C TRP A 85 2.02 -21.19 8.22
N THR A 86 2.39 -22.18 9.00
CA THR A 86 1.42 -23.06 9.65
C THR A 86 1.70 -23.12 11.14
N ASN A 87 0.69 -22.78 11.95
CA ASN A 87 0.72 -22.99 13.39
C ASN A 87 0.65 -24.50 13.68
N LYS A 88 1.81 -25.10 13.94
CA LYS A 88 1.92 -26.55 14.20
C LYS A 88 1.28 -27.00 15.52
N LYS A 89 0.85 -26.07 16.36
CA LYS A 89 0.19 -26.37 17.62
C LYS A 89 -1.33 -26.48 17.46
N GLU A 90 -1.86 -25.97 16.34
CA GLU A 90 -3.28 -26.05 15.99
C GLU A 90 -3.58 -27.30 15.14
N LYS A 91 -4.78 -27.86 15.34
CA LYS A 91 -5.35 -28.92 14.50
C LYS A 91 -6.45 -28.32 13.64
N ALA A 92 -6.17 -28.14 12.36
CA ALA A 92 -7.05 -27.47 11.42
C ALA A 92 -8.50 -27.98 11.45
N GLY A 93 -9.44 -27.06 11.58
CA GLY A 93 -10.88 -27.32 11.43
C GLY A 93 -11.54 -28.09 12.55
N ASN A 94 -10.95 -28.14 13.74
CA ASN A 94 -11.53 -28.84 14.88
C ASN A 94 -12.42 -27.95 15.79
N GLY A 95 -12.46 -26.63 15.51
CA GLY A 95 -13.23 -25.64 16.24
C GLY A 95 -12.71 -25.35 17.64
N LYS A 96 -11.43 -25.64 17.91
CA LYS A 96 -10.79 -25.43 19.21
C LYS A 96 -9.53 -24.61 19.07
N ASP A 97 -9.22 -23.88 20.14
CA ASP A 97 -7.94 -23.23 20.37
C ASP A 97 -7.02 -24.25 21.08
N ASP A 98 -6.27 -25.05 20.26
CA ASP A 98 -5.46 -26.17 20.79
C ASP A 98 -4.23 -25.66 21.54
N ASP A 99 -3.65 -24.51 21.17
CA ASP A 99 -2.47 -23.93 21.80
C ASP A 99 -2.81 -22.91 22.91
N LYS A 100 -4.09 -22.64 23.11
CA LYS A 100 -4.63 -21.76 24.17
C LYS A 100 -4.13 -20.32 24.08
N ASN A 101 -3.88 -19.85 22.85
CA ASN A 101 -3.47 -18.49 22.58
C ASN A 101 -4.66 -17.51 22.50
N GLY A 102 -5.90 -18.03 22.48
CA GLY A 102 -7.17 -17.30 22.41
C GLY A 102 -7.68 -17.07 21.00
N TYR A 103 -7.15 -17.79 20.01
CA TYR A 103 -7.54 -17.72 18.60
C TYR A 103 -7.82 -19.12 18.07
N ILE A 104 -9.09 -19.42 17.77
CA ILE A 104 -9.56 -20.75 17.39
C ILE A 104 -9.14 -21.09 15.96
N ASP A 105 -8.48 -22.24 15.76
CA ASP A 105 -8.05 -22.72 14.45
C ASP A 105 -7.20 -21.70 13.68
N ASP A 106 -6.31 -20.94 14.34
CA ASP A 106 -5.44 -19.93 13.70
C ASP A 106 -4.25 -20.55 12.94
N VAL A 107 -4.57 -21.49 12.06
CA VAL A 107 -3.59 -22.37 11.38
C VAL A 107 -2.62 -21.58 10.49
N HIS A 108 -3.07 -20.53 9.81
CA HIS A 108 -2.26 -19.76 8.86
C HIS A 108 -2.16 -18.27 9.21
N GLY A 109 -2.74 -17.88 10.34
CA GLY A 109 -2.83 -16.50 10.79
C GLY A 109 -4.20 -16.15 11.33
N TRP A 110 -4.56 -14.87 11.35
CA TRP A 110 -5.79 -14.40 11.95
C TRP A 110 -6.41 -13.21 11.20
N ASN A 111 -7.73 -13.10 11.27
CA ASN A 111 -8.52 -12.02 10.69
C ASN A 111 -9.21 -11.21 11.81
N PHE A 112 -8.79 -9.97 12.01
CA PHE A 112 -9.40 -9.03 12.95
C PHE A 112 -10.60 -8.27 12.37
N LEU A 113 -10.93 -8.48 11.10
CA LEU A 113 -12.02 -7.81 10.38
C LEU A 113 -13.25 -8.71 10.19
N GLY A 114 -13.41 -9.75 10.99
CA GLY A 114 -14.51 -10.68 10.81
C GLY A 114 -14.96 -11.37 12.08
N SER A 115 -15.95 -12.24 11.93
CA SER A 115 -16.44 -13.19 12.92
C SER A 115 -17.10 -14.39 12.21
N ALA A 116 -17.81 -15.21 12.93
CA ALA A 116 -18.65 -16.26 12.33
C ALA A 116 -19.77 -15.73 11.42
N LYS A 117 -20.08 -14.42 11.49
CA LYS A 117 -21.11 -13.76 10.66
C LYS A 117 -20.59 -13.28 9.31
N GLY A 118 -19.29 -13.26 9.10
CA GLY A 118 -18.65 -12.80 7.88
C GLY A 118 -17.42 -11.93 8.13
N SER A 119 -16.97 -11.26 7.08
CA SER A 119 -15.80 -10.38 7.11
C SER A 119 -16.12 -9.01 6.53
N VAL A 120 -15.56 -7.95 7.13
CA VAL A 120 -15.64 -6.57 6.61
C VAL A 120 -14.84 -6.49 5.31
N ALA A 121 -15.46 -6.00 4.24
CA ALA A 121 -14.82 -5.66 2.98
C ALA A 121 -14.44 -4.17 2.96
N HIS A 122 -15.43 -3.30 3.16
CA HIS A 122 -15.25 -1.84 3.15
C HIS A 122 -15.35 -1.27 4.56
N GLU A 123 -14.66 -0.16 4.81
CA GLU A 123 -14.68 0.55 6.08
C GLU A 123 -14.66 2.07 5.83
N ALA A 124 -15.20 2.84 6.77
CA ALA A 124 -15.09 4.28 6.71
C ALA A 124 -13.63 4.72 6.94
N LEU A 125 -13.20 5.83 6.32
CA LEU A 125 -11.91 6.45 6.61
C LEU A 125 -11.85 6.90 8.09
N GLU A 126 -10.65 6.95 8.63
CA GLU A 126 -10.48 7.36 10.03
C GLU A 126 -10.98 8.78 10.30
N LEU A 127 -10.79 9.70 9.34
CA LEU A 127 -11.35 11.05 9.43
C LEU A 127 -12.88 11.04 9.52
N THR A 128 -13.57 10.16 8.78
CA THR A 128 -15.03 9.99 8.83
C THR A 128 -15.48 9.45 10.19
N ARG A 129 -14.74 8.46 10.73
CA ARG A 129 -15.01 7.90 12.07
C ARG A 129 -14.78 8.93 13.18
N ILE A 130 -13.73 9.75 13.09
CA ILE A 130 -13.45 10.86 14.02
C ILE A 130 -14.57 11.90 13.97
N LEU A 131 -15.02 12.29 12.77
CA LEU A 131 -16.13 13.23 12.63
C LEU A 131 -17.41 12.68 13.25
N ARG A 132 -17.76 11.43 12.97
CA ARG A 132 -18.94 10.76 13.56
C ARG A 132 -18.87 10.74 15.09
N ARG A 133 -17.73 10.39 15.67
CA ARG A 133 -17.51 10.36 17.13
C ARG A 133 -17.67 11.73 17.78
N ASP A 134 -17.05 12.73 17.16
CA ASP A 134 -16.82 14.02 17.80
C ASP A 134 -17.85 15.09 17.41
N LYS A 135 -18.73 14.81 16.43
CA LYS A 135 -19.74 15.74 15.92
C LYS A 135 -20.60 16.34 17.05
N ALA A 136 -21.21 15.50 17.87
CA ALA A 136 -22.07 15.98 18.95
C ALA A 136 -21.35 16.90 19.94
N LYS A 137 -20.04 16.67 20.14
CA LYS A 137 -19.21 17.46 21.05
C LYS A 137 -18.78 18.80 20.46
N PHE A 138 -18.45 18.84 19.17
CA PHE A 138 -17.72 19.96 18.57
C PHE A 138 -18.48 20.73 17.47
N GLU A 139 -19.64 20.25 17.01
CA GLU A 139 -20.37 20.89 15.91
C GLU A 139 -20.66 22.39 16.16
N ASN A 140 -20.96 22.74 17.43
CA ASN A 140 -21.28 24.11 17.83
C ASN A 140 -20.17 24.78 18.66
N VAL A 141 -18.97 24.20 18.71
CA VAL A 141 -17.81 24.73 19.42
C VAL A 141 -16.96 25.57 18.47
N THR A 142 -16.41 26.67 18.98
CA THR A 142 -15.50 27.56 18.24
C THR A 142 -14.13 27.61 18.94
N ALA A 143 -13.12 28.15 18.25
CA ALA A 143 -11.81 28.39 18.86
C ALA A 143 -11.86 29.26 20.13
N ALA A 144 -12.89 30.12 20.26
CA ALA A 144 -13.08 30.98 21.43
C ALA A 144 -13.77 30.26 22.60
N THR A 145 -14.49 29.16 22.34
CA THR A 145 -15.31 28.45 23.34
C THR A 145 -14.77 27.07 23.71
N VAL A 146 -13.78 26.55 22.98
CA VAL A 146 -13.16 25.27 23.28
C VAL A 146 -12.38 25.31 24.60
N THR A 147 -12.52 24.27 25.43
CA THR A 147 -11.73 24.17 26.67
C THR A 147 -10.27 23.83 26.36
N PRO A 148 -9.29 24.25 27.21
CA PRO A 148 -7.90 23.84 27.03
C PRO A 148 -7.69 22.33 26.96
N ALA A 149 -8.48 21.55 27.73
CA ALA A 149 -8.43 20.11 27.74
C ALA A 149 -8.88 19.47 26.41
N ASP A 150 -9.78 20.14 25.70
CA ASP A 150 -10.36 19.64 24.44
C ASP A 150 -9.66 20.23 23.19
N SER A 151 -8.72 21.16 23.35
CA SER A 151 -8.11 21.91 22.25
C SER A 151 -7.47 21.00 21.19
N ALA A 152 -6.76 19.94 21.60
CA ALA A 152 -6.11 19.02 20.67
C ALA A 152 -7.14 18.18 19.87
N ALA A 153 -8.18 17.68 20.55
CA ALA A 153 -9.26 16.91 19.91
C ALA A 153 -10.10 17.81 18.98
N PHE A 154 -10.38 19.05 19.39
CA PHE A 154 -11.08 20.03 18.54
C PHE A 154 -10.26 20.38 17.29
N SER A 155 -8.96 20.56 17.43
CA SER A 155 -8.07 20.81 16.27
C SER A 155 -8.05 19.63 15.30
N GLN A 156 -8.05 18.38 15.82
CA GLN A 156 -8.16 17.17 14.99
C GLN A 156 -9.52 17.12 14.28
N TYR A 157 -10.61 17.41 14.98
CA TYR A 157 -11.96 17.44 14.41
C TYR A 157 -12.08 18.46 13.29
N LEU A 158 -11.58 19.69 13.46
CA LEU A 158 -11.62 20.73 12.43
C LEU A 158 -10.82 20.31 11.19
N ARG A 159 -9.60 19.78 11.39
CA ARG A 159 -8.79 19.27 10.29
C ARG A 159 -9.51 18.14 9.55
N ALA A 160 -10.04 17.16 10.27
CA ALA A 160 -10.80 16.06 9.70
C ALA A 160 -12.02 16.55 8.92
N LYS A 161 -12.71 17.60 9.40
CA LYS A 161 -13.86 18.20 8.72
C LYS A 161 -13.46 18.83 7.39
N ILE A 162 -12.39 19.62 7.37
CA ILE A 162 -11.88 20.25 6.15
C ILE A 162 -11.49 19.18 5.11
N ASP A 163 -10.75 18.17 5.54
CA ASP A 163 -10.28 17.10 4.64
C ASP A 163 -11.45 16.22 4.15
N TYR A 164 -12.46 15.99 5.00
CA TYR A 164 -13.67 15.27 4.64
C TYR A 164 -14.48 16.02 3.56
N GLU A 165 -14.75 17.31 3.79
CA GLU A 165 -15.50 18.14 2.85
C GLU A 165 -14.81 18.18 1.48
N LYS A 166 -13.48 18.36 1.49
CA LYS A 166 -12.66 18.34 0.27
C LYS A 166 -12.76 17.00 -0.46
N GLN A 167 -12.52 15.87 0.23
CA GLN A 167 -12.55 14.55 -0.39
C GLN A 167 -13.95 14.16 -0.88
N ALA A 168 -15.01 14.52 -0.14
CA ALA A 168 -16.38 14.26 -0.53
C ALA A 168 -16.76 15.04 -1.82
N ASP A 169 -16.32 16.29 -1.93
CA ASP A 169 -16.56 17.09 -3.13
C ASP A 169 -15.74 16.59 -4.33
N GLU A 170 -14.49 16.18 -4.10
CA GLU A 170 -13.65 15.55 -5.13
C GLU A 170 -14.28 14.26 -5.66
N ALA A 171 -14.74 13.37 -4.77
CA ALA A 171 -15.37 12.11 -5.16
C ALA A 171 -16.69 12.34 -5.92
N LYS A 172 -17.56 13.25 -5.47
CA LYS A 172 -18.80 13.62 -6.18
C LYS A 172 -18.51 14.15 -7.58
N ASN A 173 -17.57 15.09 -7.69
CA ASN A 173 -17.17 15.65 -8.97
C ASN A 173 -16.57 14.57 -9.90
N ALA A 174 -15.79 13.65 -9.36
CA ALA A 174 -15.22 12.54 -10.14
C ALA A 174 -16.33 11.62 -10.68
N VAL A 175 -17.30 11.21 -9.86
CA VAL A 175 -18.46 10.40 -10.29
C VAL A 175 -19.23 11.11 -11.39
N GLU A 176 -19.52 12.41 -11.23
CA GLU A 176 -20.24 13.19 -12.26
C GLU A 176 -19.43 13.27 -13.57
N ASN A 177 -18.12 13.52 -13.48
CA ASN A 177 -17.24 13.66 -14.64
C ASN A 177 -17.10 12.35 -15.41
N ILE A 178 -16.83 11.24 -14.72
CA ILE A 178 -16.65 9.92 -15.34
C ILE A 178 -17.99 9.44 -15.92
N SER A 179 -19.11 9.66 -15.22
CA SER A 179 -20.46 9.35 -15.75
C SER A 179 -20.77 10.16 -17.01
N GLY A 180 -20.41 11.44 -17.02
CA GLY A 180 -20.54 12.30 -18.20
C GLY A 180 -19.71 11.79 -19.38
N LEU A 181 -18.44 11.45 -19.14
CA LEU A 181 -17.55 10.85 -20.14
C LEU A 181 -18.11 9.53 -20.68
N LYS A 182 -18.54 8.63 -19.77
CA LYS A 182 -19.18 7.35 -20.10
C LYS A 182 -20.35 7.55 -21.06
N ASN A 183 -21.28 8.44 -20.72
CA ASN A 183 -22.46 8.68 -21.53
C ASN A 183 -22.13 9.14 -22.95
N VAL A 184 -21.15 10.03 -23.11
CA VAL A 184 -20.72 10.53 -24.42
C VAL A 184 -19.99 9.44 -25.20
N LEU A 185 -19.11 8.68 -24.54
CA LEU A 185 -18.38 7.58 -25.15
C LEU A 185 -19.33 6.46 -25.62
N ASP A 186 -20.29 6.05 -24.79
CA ASP A 186 -21.30 5.05 -25.12
C ASP A 186 -22.15 5.49 -26.32
N ALA A 187 -22.56 6.78 -26.37
CA ALA A 187 -23.29 7.32 -27.52
C ALA A 187 -22.45 7.31 -28.80
N MET A 188 -21.15 7.64 -28.71
CA MET A 188 -20.23 7.60 -29.85
C MET A 188 -20.01 6.16 -30.36
N VAL A 189 -19.78 5.21 -29.47
CA VAL A 189 -19.61 3.79 -29.79
C VAL A 189 -20.86 3.21 -30.42
N LYS A 190 -22.05 3.58 -29.89
CA LYS A 190 -23.35 3.20 -30.50
C LYS A 190 -23.51 3.72 -31.92
N LYS A 191 -23.08 4.96 -32.22
CA LYS A 191 -23.08 5.51 -33.58
C LYS A 191 -22.14 4.77 -34.53
N MET A 192 -21.01 4.23 -34.00
CA MET A 192 -20.09 3.40 -34.78
C MET A 192 -20.65 2.01 -35.09
N GLY A 193 -21.68 1.55 -34.35
CA GLY A 193 -22.28 0.22 -34.52
C GLY A 193 -21.33 -0.93 -34.13
N LYS A 194 -20.42 -0.68 -33.20
CA LYS A 194 -19.40 -1.64 -32.74
C LYS A 194 -19.48 -1.82 -31.23
N GLU A 195 -19.25 -3.03 -30.75
CA GLU A 195 -19.15 -3.29 -29.30
C GLU A 195 -17.76 -2.91 -28.77
N SER A 196 -16.72 -3.17 -29.56
CA SER A 196 -15.32 -2.94 -29.21
C SER A 196 -14.61 -2.20 -30.35
N PRO A 197 -14.73 -0.86 -30.42
CA PRO A 197 -14.12 -0.07 -31.49
C PRO A 197 -12.61 -0.02 -31.35
N THR A 198 -11.92 -0.09 -32.50
CA THR A 198 -10.46 -0.01 -32.62
C THR A 198 -9.97 1.43 -32.76
N LEU A 199 -8.66 1.63 -32.68
CA LEU A 199 -8.01 2.91 -33.00
C LEU A 199 -8.46 3.45 -34.37
N ALA A 200 -8.52 2.59 -35.40
CA ALA A 200 -8.92 2.98 -36.75
C ALA A 200 -10.40 3.43 -36.80
N ASP A 201 -11.26 2.84 -36.01
CA ASP A 201 -12.67 3.24 -35.91
C ASP A 201 -12.79 4.65 -35.34
N PHE A 202 -12.06 4.96 -34.27
CA PHE A 202 -12.02 6.31 -33.71
C PHE A 202 -11.40 7.32 -34.67
N GLN A 203 -10.31 6.96 -35.37
CA GLN A 203 -9.69 7.84 -36.38
C GLN A 203 -10.65 8.20 -37.51
N SER A 204 -11.47 7.25 -37.96
CA SER A 204 -12.42 7.43 -39.05
C SER A 204 -13.76 8.04 -38.62
N PHE A 205 -14.08 8.08 -37.33
CA PHE A 205 -15.32 8.63 -36.80
C PHE A 205 -15.49 10.10 -37.19
N LYS A 206 -16.65 10.46 -37.71
CA LYS A 206 -16.99 11.84 -38.04
C LYS A 206 -17.64 12.50 -36.83
N ALA A 207 -16.91 13.38 -36.16
CA ALA A 207 -17.40 14.16 -35.04
C ALA A 207 -18.51 15.12 -35.50
N GLU A 208 -19.64 15.13 -34.79
CA GLU A 208 -20.77 16.02 -35.07
C GLU A 208 -20.76 17.27 -34.16
N THR A 209 -20.07 17.16 -33.03
CA THR A 209 -19.94 18.24 -32.03
C THR A 209 -18.49 18.45 -31.65
N GLY A 210 -18.17 19.61 -31.09
CA GLY A 210 -16.84 19.87 -30.55
C GLY A 210 -16.47 18.95 -29.34
N LEU A 211 -17.50 18.37 -28.69
CA LEU A 211 -17.29 17.39 -27.63
C LEU A 211 -16.90 16.02 -28.22
N ASP A 212 -17.58 15.59 -29.29
CA ASP A 212 -17.22 14.37 -30.01
C ASP A 212 -15.79 14.45 -30.56
N ASP A 213 -15.37 15.62 -31.09
CA ASP A 213 -14.03 15.81 -31.64
C ASP A 213 -12.94 15.70 -30.56
N ARG A 214 -13.18 16.30 -29.40
CA ARG A 214 -12.26 16.19 -28.25
C ARG A 214 -12.15 14.75 -27.74
N LEU A 215 -13.29 14.08 -27.55
CA LEU A 215 -13.30 12.70 -27.08
C LEU A 215 -12.65 11.76 -28.08
N LYS A 216 -12.89 11.96 -29.40
CA LYS A 216 -12.18 11.26 -30.46
C LYS A 216 -10.65 11.45 -30.30
N GLY A 217 -10.17 12.68 -30.10
CA GLY A 217 -8.75 12.96 -29.88
C GLY A 217 -8.16 12.21 -28.70
N ILE A 218 -8.88 12.20 -27.57
CA ILE A 218 -8.50 11.44 -26.36
C ILE A 218 -8.42 9.95 -26.69
N MET A 219 -9.46 9.37 -27.28
CA MET A 219 -9.49 7.94 -27.59
C MET A 219 -8.42 7.54 -28.58
N VAL A 220 -8.18 8.35 -29.62
CA VAL A 220 -7.08 8.11 -30.58
C VAL A 220 -5.71 8.10 -29.87
N SER A 221 -5.49 8.98 -28.90
CA SER A 221 -4.26 9.00 -28.12
C SER A 221 -4.12 7.77 -27.20
N GLN A 222 -5.19 7.42 -26.49
CA GLN A 222 -5.18 6.29 -25.53
C GLN A 222 -5.02 4.94 -26.23
N LEU A 223 -5.70 4.75 -27.34
CA LEU A 223 -5.69 3.48 -28.08
C LEU A 223 -4.39 3.25 -28.91
N GLN A 224 -3.45 4.19 -28.90
CA GLN A 224 -2.09 3.92 -29.44
C GLN A 224 -1.37 2.85 -28.61
N ASN A 225 -1.63 2.77 -27.30
CA ASN A 225 -0.91 1.90 -26.38
C ASN A 225 -1.84 0.98 -25.56
N SER A 226 -3.15 0.95 -25.88
CA SER A 226 -4.16 0.20 -25.14
C SER A 226 -5.26 -0.29 -26.07
N THR A 227 -6.13 -1.19 -25.58
CA THR A 227 -7.38 -1.52 -26.25
C THR A 227 -8.54 -0.71 -25.67
N TYR A 228 -9.67 -0.64 -26.43
CA TYR A 228 -10.88 0.01 -25.94
C TYR A 228 -11.39 -0.61 -24.64
N GLU A 229 -11.42 -1.95 -24.57
CA GLU A 229 -11.88 -2.69 -23.38
C GLU A 229 -10.98 -2.40 -22.17
N ALA A 230 -9.67 -2.39 -22.36
CA ALA A 230 -8.73 -2.09 -21.29
C ALA A 230 -8.91 -0.66 -20.77
N PHE A 231 -9.05 0.32 -21.69
CA PHE A 231 -9.37 1.70 -21.33
C PHE A 231 -10.71 1.82 -20.61
N TYR A 232 -11.77 1.24 -21.18
CA TYR A 232 -13.12 1.34 -20.61
C TYR A 232 -13.18 0.70 -19.22
N THR A 233 -12.59 -0.47 -19.07
CA THR A 233 -12.53 -1.16 -17.77
C THR A 233 -11.75 -0.35 -16.74
N SER A 234 -10.55 0.13 -17.09
CA SER A 234 -9.67 0.80 -16.12
C SER A 234 -10.12 2.22 -15.79
N GLN A 235 -10.53 3.02 -16.79
CA GLN A 235 -10.80 4.45 -16.61
C GLN A 235 -12.28 4.74 -16.33
N ILE A 236 -13.19 3.93 -16.89
CA ILE A 236 -14.63 4.17 -16.72
C ILE A 236 -15.19 3.29 -15.61
N THR A 237 -15.11 1.96 -15.75
CA THR A 237 -15.75 1.03 -14.81
C THR A 237 -15.10 1.12 -13.43
N LYS A 238 -13.81 0.82 -13.34
CA LYS A 238 -13.07 0.87 -12.07
C LYS A 238 -12.99 2.28 -11.48
N GLY A 239 -12.91 3.31 -12.33
CA GLY A 239 -12.94 4.70 -11.87
C GLY A 239 -14.27 5.06 -11.20
N LEU A 240 -15.41 4.66 -11.78
CA LEU A 240 -16.73 4.86 -11.17
C LEU A 240 -16.87 4.06 -9.87
N GLU A 241 -16.52 2.77 -9.89
CA GLU A 241 -16.53 1.91 -8.70
C GLU A 241 -15.75 2.55 -7.56
N HIS A 242 -14.51 2.96 -7.82
CA HIS A 242 -13.65 3.57 -6.80
C HIS A 242 -14.29 4.80 -6.13
N TYR A 243 -14.77 5.77 -6.90
CA TYR A 243 -15.36 6.98 -6.31
C TYR A 243 -16.76 6.75 -5.73
N GLN A 244 -17.52 5.79 -6.25
CA GLN A 244 -18.78 5.37 -5.65
C GLN A 244 -18.55 4.68 -4.32
N ASP A 245 -17.54 3.81 -4.20
CA ASP A 245 -17.19 3.15 -2.94
C ASP A 245 -16.68 4.16 -1.92
N GLN A 246 -15.93 5.17 -2.33
CA GLN A 246 -15.57 6.29 -1.46
C GLN A 246 -16.82 6.98 -0.87
N LEU A 247 -17.83 7.26 -1.69
CA LEU A 247 -19.06 7.93 -1.24
C LEU A 247 -19.98 7.01 -0.44
N ASN A 248 -20.07 5.72 -0.82
CA ASN A 248 -20.97 4.75 -0.20
C ASN A 248 -20.43 4.23 1.14
N TYR A 249 -19.12 4.12 1.29
CA TYR A 249 -18.45 3.48 2.42
C TYR A 249 -17.46 4.40 3.12
N ASN A 250 -16.40 4.83 2.44
CA ASN A 250 -15.27 5.49 3.07
C ASN A 250 -15.64 6.86 3.69
N LEU A 251 -16.44 7.65 2.97
CA LEU A 251 -16.90 8.99 3.38
C LEU A 251 -18.35 8.98 3.87
N ASN A 252 -18.96 7.81 4.05
CA ASN A 252 -20.33 7.71 4.55
C ASN A 252 -20.36 7.74 6.08
N MET A 253 -20.90 8.82 6.62
CA MET A 253 -21.01 9.02 8.08
C MET A 253 -21.92 7.99 8.78
N ASP A 254 -22.81 7.34 8.04
CA ASP A 254 -23.78 6.37 8.57
C ASP A 254 -23.33 4.92 8.39
N TYR A 255 -22.24 4.69 7.63
CA TYR A 255 -21.74 3.35 7.35
C TYR A 255 -20.82 2.83 8.47
N ASP A 256 -21.25 1.80 9.18
CA ASP A 256 -20.44 1.07 10.18
C ASP A 256 -20.81 -0.42 10.18
N PRO A 257 -20.08 -1.26 9.42
CA PRO A 257 -20.36 -2.70 9.36
C PRO A 257 -19.88 -3.48 10.58
N ARG A 258 -19.05 -2.85 11.44
CA ARG A 258 -18.32 -3.53 12.51
C ARG A 258 -19.20 -4.15 13.59
N PRO A 259 -20.26 -3.47 14.10
CA PRO A 259 -21.12 -4.07 15.13
C PRO A 259 -21.79 -5.38 14.68
N GLU A 260 -22.10 -5.48 13.39
CA GLU A 260 -22.75 -6.66 12.82
C GLU A 260 -21.73 -7.76 12.48
N LEU A 261 -20.67 -7.43 11.74
CA LEU A 261 -19.74 -8.40 11.15
C LEU A 261 -18.62 -8.83 12.10
N VAL A 262 -18.13 -7.93 12.96
CA VAL A 262 -17.04 -8.25 13.90
C VAL A 262 -17.59 -8.46 15.31
N GLY A 263 -18.43 -7.54 15.78
CA GLY A 263 -19.13 -7.64 17.08
C GLY A 263 -18.22 -7.38 18.29
N ASP A 264 -17.05 -6.76 18.09
CA ASP A 264 -16.15 -6.37 19.17
C ASP A 264 -16.52 -5.01 19.77
N ASN A 265 -16.00 -4.71 20.94
CA ASN A 265 -16.07 -3.37 21.52
C ASN A 265 -14.93 -2.50 21.00
N TYR A 266 -15.18 -1.72 19.93
CA TYR A 266 -14.14 -0.90 19.32
C TYR A 266 -13.54 0.14 20.29
N ALA A 267 -14.31 0.66 21.23
CA ALA A 267 -13.82 1.64 22.22
C ALA A 267 -12.85 1.04 23.24
N ASP A 268 -12.80 -0.29 23.36
CA ASP A 268 -11.88 -0.99 24.26
C ASP A 268 -10.66 -1.53 23.49
N SER A 269 -9.59 -0.74 23.43
CA SER A 269 -8.31 -1.14 22.80
C SER A 269 -7.61 -2.29 23.54
N LYS A 270 -8.06 -2.68 24.73
CA LYS A 270 -7.51 -3.82 25.50
C LYS A 270 -8.15 -5.14 25.10
N GLN A 271 -9.31 -5.12 24.47
CA GLN A 271 -9.93 -6.33 23.94
C GLN A 271 -9.10 -6.85 22.77
N THR A 272 -8.50 -8.03 22.92
CA THR A 272 -7.60 -8.64 21.91
C THR A 272 -8.21 -9.89 21.26
N LYS A 273 -9.24 -10.50 21.88
CA LYS A 273 -9.82 -11.77 21.46
C LYS A 273 -11.14 -11.53 20.72
N TYR A 274 -11.05 -11.37 19.41
CA TYR A 274 -12.16 -11.27 18.45
C TYR A 274 -11.62 -11.62 17.06
N GLY A 275 -12.48 -11.79 16.08
CA GLY A 275 -12.08 -12.16 14.73
C GLY A 275 -12.37 -13.62 14.39
N ASN A 276 -11.79 -14.09 13.30
CA ASN A 276 -11.87 -15.47 12.83
C ASN A 276 -10.55 -15.87 12.11
N ASN A 277 -10.46 -17.11 11.64
CA ASN A 277 -9.29 -17.66 10.98
C ASN A 277 -9.28 -17.50 9.44
N ASP A 278 -10.19 -16.72 8.86
CA ASP A 278 -10.23 -16.45 7.42
C ASP A 278 -9.19 -15.40 7.02
N VAL A 279 -7.97 -15.85 6.77
CA VAL A 279 -6.85 -14.98 6.38
C VAL A 279 -6.91 -14.49 4.92
N LYS A 280 -7.83 -15.03 4.11
CA LYS A 280 -8.05 -14.59 2.74
C LYS A 280 -8.99 -13.39 2.67
N GLY A 281 -10.14 -13.48 3.34
CA GLY A 281 -11.16 -12.43 3.32
C GLY A 281 -11.80 -12.20 1.96
N PRO A 282 -12.60 -11.12 1.82
CA PRO A 282 -13.28 -10.76 0.58
C PRO A 282 -12.35 -10.38 -0.57
N ASP A 283 -11.25 -9.67 -0.27
CA ASP A 283 -10.20 -9.32 -1.25
C ASP A 283 -8.81 -9.58 -0.65
N ALA A 284 -8.09 -10.50 -1.27
CA ALA A 284 -6.72 -10.86 -0.92
C ALA A 284 -5.69 -10.37 -1.95
N SER A 285 -6.07 -9.54 -2.91
CA SER A 285 -5.20 -9.17 -4.04
C SER A 285 -3.93 -8.48 -3.56
N HIS A 286 -4.07 -7.47 -2.71
CA HIS A 286 -2.94 -6.68 -2.23
C HIS A 286 -1.99 -7.49 -1.34
N GLY A 287 -2.46 -8.19 -0.32
CA GLY A 287 -1.58 -8.95 0.59
C GLY A 287 -0.98 -10.19 -0.06
N THR A 288 -1.65 -10.80 -1.06
CA THR A 288 -1.07 -11.86 -1.88
C THR A 288 0.09 -11.33 -2.71
N HIS A 289 -0.07 -10.13 -3.31
CA HIS A 289 0.97 -9.46 -4.07
C HIS A 289 2.19 -9.11 -3.20
N VAL A 290 1.97 -8.53 -2.04
CA VAL A 290 2.99 -8.25 -1.02
C VAL A 290 3.74 -9.52 -0.61
N SER A 291 3.01 -10.61 -0.36
CA SER A 291 3.61 -11.91 0.05
C SER A 291 4.53 -12.49 -1.03
N GLY A 292 4.16 -12.34 -2.30
CA GLY A 292 4.99 -12.77 -3.43
C GLY A 292 6.31 -12.01 -3.52
N ILE A 293 6.29 -10.69 -3.32
CA ILE A 293 7.51 -9.87 -3.31
C ILE A 293 8.45 -10.32 -2.18
N ILE A 294 7.92 -10.59 -0.99
CA ILE A 294 8.73 -11.06 0.16
C ILE A 294 9.40 -12.38 -0.15
N GLY A 295 8.64 -13.38 -0.66
CA GLY A 295 9.15 -14.73 -0.63
C GLY A 295 8.59 -15.74 -1.63
N ALA A 296 7.97 -15.33 -2.75
CA ALA A 296 7.55 -16.27 -3.80
C ALA A 296 8.67 -17.28 -4.13
N ASP A 297 8.28 -18.51 -4.42
CA ASP A 297 9.22 -19.63 -4.50
C ASP A 297 10.28 -19.43 -5.59
N ARG A 298 11.53 -19.29 -5.17
CA ARG A 298 12.68 -19.09 -6.05
C ARG A 298 13.15 -20.36 -6.76
N THR A 299 12.59 -21.53 -6.43
CA THR A 299 13.06 -22.83 -6.94
C THR A 299 12.21 -23.39 -8.07
N ASN A 300 11.04 -22.83 -8.29
CA ASN A 300 10.18 -23.16 -9.43
C ASN A 300 10.47 -22.28 -10.66
N THR A 301 9.71 -22.46 -11.73
CA THR A 301 9.79 -21.66 -12.98
C THR A 301 8.56 -20.78 -13.18
N LEU A 302 7.74 -20.61 -12.12
CA LEU A 302 6.51 -19.83 -12.16
C LEU A 302 6.82 -18.33 -11.91
N GLY A 303 5.88 -17.50 -12.28
CA GLY A 303 5.68 -16.10 -11.96
C GLY A 303 6.92 -15.29 -11.58
N ILE A 304 7.15 -15.14 -10.30
CA ILE A 304 8.21 -14.30 -9.77
C ILE A 304 9.13 -15.02 -8.78
N LYS A 305 10.26 -14.38 -8.49
CA LYS A 305 11.16 -14.79 -7.42
C LYS A 305 11.07 -13.80 -6.27
N GLY A 306 10.64 -14.24 -5.11
CA GLY A 306 10.66 -13.43 -3.90
C GLY A 306 12.07 -12.96 -3.55
N VAL A 307 12.18 -11.91 -2.75
CA VAL A 307 13.48 -11.40 -2.29
C VAL A 307 14.19 -12.42 -1.39
N ALA A 308 13.46 -13.08 -0.50
CA ALA A 308 13.99 -14.08 0.42
C ALA A 308 13.56 -15.51 0.03
N ASP A 309 14.53 -16.46 0.08
CA ASP A 309 14.32 -17.86 -0.30
C ASP A 309 13.83 -18.76 0.86
N ASN A 310 14.08 -18.34 2.09
CA ASN A 310 13.76 -19.14 3.27
C ASN A 310 12.97 -18.35 4.30
N VAL A 311 11.72 -18.06 3.94
CA VAL A 311 10.76 -17.35 4.79
C VAL A 311 9.49 -18.16 4.97
N MET A 312 8.74 -17.80 6.00
CA MET A 312 7.35 -18.19 6.20
C MET A 312 6.51 -16.93 6.30
N VAL A 313 5.40 -16.88 5.59
CA VAL A 313 4.45 -15.75 5.59
C VAL A 313 3.24 -16.11 6.43
N MET A 314 2.97 -15.32 7.45
CA MET A 314 1.77 -15.36 8.28
C MET A 314 0.83 -14.26 7.81
N GLY A 315 -0.36 -14.60 7.32
CA GLY A 315 -1.39 -13.63 6.97
C GLY A 315 -2.09 -13.10 8.22
N VAL A 316 -2.11 -11.78 8.39
CA VAL A 316 -2.88 -11.13 9.47
C VAL A 316 -3.75 -10.06 8.86
N ARG A 317 -5.04 -10.35 8.78
CA ARG A 317 -5.99 -9.48 8.11
C ARG A 317 -6.47 -8.37 9.06
N ALA A 318 -6.13 -7.11 8.73
CA ALA A 318 -6.45 -5.92 9.52
C ALA A 318 -6.73 -4.68 8.67
N VAL A 319 -6.59 -4.76 7.34
CA VAL A 319 -6.71 -3.64 6.41
C VAL A 319 -7.90 -3.90 5.48
N PRO A 320 -9.01 -3.17 5.64
CA PRO A 320 -10.16 -3.23 4.72
C PRO A 320 -9.93 -2.31 3.53
N ASP A 321 -10.87 -2.28 2.58
CA ASP A 321 -11.02 -1.15 1.68
C ASP A 321 -11.53 0.07 2.46
N GLY A 322 -10.66 1.05 2.68
CA GLY A 322 -10.79 2.16 3.62
C GLY A 322 -9.62 2.19 4.60
N ASP A 323 -9.75 2.93 5.71
CA ASP A 323 -8.67 3.02 6.69
C ASP A 323 -8.74 1.88 7.72
N GLU A 324 -7.59 1.26 7.95
CA GLU A 324 -7.38 0.30 9.05
C GLU A 324 -7.69 0.95 10.41
N ARG A 325 -8.21 0.17 11.35
CA ARG A 325 -8.48 0.65 12.72
C ARG A 325 -7.26 0.44 13.62
N ASP A 326 -6.90 1.43 14.42
CA ASP A 326 -5.74 1.39 15.31
C ASP A 326 -5.75 0.18 16.25
N LYS A 327 -6.93 -0.21 16.75
CA LYS A 327 -7.11 -1.42 17.58
C LYS A 327 -6.70 -2.69 16.83
N ASP A 328 -7.12 -2.83 15.57
CA ASP A 328 -6.81 -4.00 14.74
C ASP A 328 -5.33 -4.05 14.39
N VAL A 329 -4.73 -2.90 14.05
CA VAL A 329 -3.28 -2.77 13.82
C VAL A 329 -2.49 -3.17 15.07
N ALA A 330 -2.86 -2.64 16.25
CA ALA A 330 -2.19 -2.96 17.50
C ALA A 330 -2.29 -4.46 17.84
N ASN A 331 -3.48 -5.06 17.66
CA ASN A 331 -3.69 -6.48 17.93
C ASN A 331 -2.99 -7.37 16.91
N SER A 332 -2.94 -6.97 15.64
CA SER A 332 -2.21 -7.68 14.58
C SER A 332 -0.71 -7.71 14.84
N ILE A 333 -0.12 -6.59 15.26
CA ILE A 333 1.29 -6.54 15.68
C ILE A 333 1.52 -7.49 16.86
N ARG A 334 0.69 -7.43 17.91
CA ARG A 334 0.82 -8.31 19.09
C ARG A 334 0.68 -9.79 18.72
N TYR A 335 -0.29 -10.12 17.88
CA TYR A 335 -0.53 -11.48 17.39
C TYR A 335 0.67 -12.03 16.61
N ALA A 336 1.17 -11.26 15.63
CA ALA A 336 2.33 -11.66 14.84
C ALA A 336 3.58 -11.89 15.71
N VAL A 337 3.85 -10.98 16.65
CA VAL A 337 4.97 -11.09 17.61
C VAL A 337 4.82 -12.31 18.52
N ALA A 338 3.62 -12.56 19.06
CA ALA A 338 3.36 -13.70 19.95
C ALA A 338 3.56 -15.05 19.23
N ASN A 339 3.28 -15.11 17.93
CA ASN A 339 3.52 -16.28 17.09
C ASN A 339 4.94 -16.38 16.51
N GLY A 340 5.85 -15.47 16.93
CA GLY A 340 7.27 -15.56 16.63
C GLY A 340 7.75 -14.85 15.37
N ALA A 341 6.94 -13.96 14.79
CA ALA A 341 7.38 -13.11 13.69
C ALA A 341 8.67 -12.36 14.04
N LYS A 342 9.59 -12.29 13.10
CA LYS A 342 10.86 -11.58 13.21
C LYS A 342 10.89 -10.31 12.37
N VAL A 343 10.02 -10.25 11.36
CA VAL A 343 9.77 -9.08 10.53
C VAL A 343 8.25 -8.93 10.42
N ILE A 344 7.77 -7.71 10.45
CA ILE A 344 6.37 -7.38 10.18
C ILE A 344 6.34 -6.39 9.02
N ASN A 345 5.60 -6.71 7.96
CA ASN A 345 5.33 -5.82 6.85
C ASN A 345 3.98 -5.14 7.02
N MET A 346 3.97 -3.82 6.85
CA MET A 346 2.81 -2.93 6.95
C MET A 346 2.74 -2.09 5.67
N SER A 347 2.09 -2.63 4.64
CA SER A 347 1.91 -1.95 3.35
C SER A 347 0.66 -1.05 3.35
N PHE A 348 0.48 -0.26 4.40
CA PHE A 348 -0.66 0.62 4.60
C PHE A 348 -0.27 1.86 5.41
N GLY A 349 -1.18 2.83 5.46
CA GLY A 349 -1.06 4.01 6.29
C GLY A 349 -2.21 4.99 6.05
N LYS A 350 -2.45 5.86 7.02
CA LYS A 350 -3.54 6.83 7.02
C LYS A 350 -3.13 8.18 7.60
N GLY A 351 -3.88 9.23 7.28
CA GLY A 351 -3.58 10.61 7.73
C GLY A 351 -4.06 10.92 9.15
N TYR A 352 -4.87 10.05 9.75
CA TYR A 352 -5.51 10.24 11.04
C TYR A 352 -5.34 9.02 11.93
N SER A 353 -5.40 9.21 13.26
CA SER A 353 -5.36 8.11 14.23
C SER A 353 -6.42 8.33 15.30
N TRP A 354 -7.14 7.26 15.63
CA TRP A 354 -8.13 7.22 16.70
C TRP A 354 -7.50 6.97 18.08
N ASP A 355 -6.57 6.00 18.13
CA ASP A 355 -5.88 5.58 19.36
C ASP A 355 -4.41 5.25 19.07
N LYS A 356 -3.63 6.30 18.77
CA LYS A 356 -2.20 6.16 18.52
C LYS A 356 -1.47 5.44 19.65
N LYS A 357 -1.91 5.67 20.90
CA LYS A 357 -1.28 5.08 22.08
C LYS A 357 -1.35 3.55 22.06
N ALA A 358 -2.47 2.96 21.64
CA ALA A 358 -2.60 1.50 21.54
C ALA A 358 -1.62 0.91 20.51
N VAL A 359 -1.43 1.59 19.38
CA VAL A 359 -0.47 1.20 18.34
C VAL A 359 0.97 1.39 18.84
N ASP A 360 1.28 2.52 19.48
CA ASP A 360 2.61 2.78 20.06
C ASP A 360 3.02 1.70 21.07
N GLU A 361 2.10 1.25 21.91
CA GLU A 361 2.34 0.16 22.89
C GLU A 361 2.60 -1.18 22.18
N ALA A 362 1.89 -1.47 21.08
CA ALA A 362 2.13 -2.66 20.27
C ALA A 362 3.50 -2.60 19.56
N VAL A 363 3.87 -1.45 19.02
CA VAL A 363 5.19 -1.22 18.41
C VAL A 363 6.30 -1.36 19.46
N LYS A 364 6.16 -0.77 20.65
CA LYS A 364 7.12 -0.96 21.77
C LYS A 364 7.26 -2.43 22.14
N TYR A 365 6.14 -3.17 22.18
CA TYR A 365 6.17 -4.60 22.43
C TYR A 365 6.96 -5.35 21.34
N ALA A 366 6.70 -5.07 20.04
CA ALA A 366 7.44 -5.68 18.95
C ALA A 366 8.95 -5.39 19.03
N VAL A 367 9.34 -4.13 19.27
CA VAL A 367 10.74 -3.72 19.47
C VAL A 367 11.39 -4.48 20.63
N SER A 368 10.68 -4.64 21.76
CA SER A 368 11.17 -5.38 22.93
C SER A 368 11.35 -6.88 22.68
N LYS A 369 10.71 -7.42 21.64
CA LYS A 369 10.80 -8.83 21.21
C LYS A 369 11.72 -9.05 20.02
N ASP A 370 12.56 -8.07 19.71
CA ASP A 370 13.51 -8.13 18.60
C ASP A 370 12.84 -8.35 17.24
N VAL A 371 11.73 -7.63 16.99
CA VAL A 371 11.00 -7.64 15.72
C VAL A 371 11.30 -6.36 14.95
N LEU A 372 11.58 -6.48 13.65
CA LEU A 372 11.70 -5.36 12.73
C LEU A 372 10.35 -5.07 12.07
N LEU A 373 9.88 -3.83 12.19
CA LEU A 373 8.69 -3.35 11.50
C LEU A 373 9.11 -2.59 10.23
N VAL A 374 8.45 -2.88 9.11
CA VAL A 374 8.69 -2.25 7.82
C VAL A 374 7.37 -1.68 7.32
N GLN A 375 7.33 -0.37 7.06
CA GLN A 375 6.13 0.36 6.67
C GLN A 375 6.30 1.04 5.33
N ALA A 376 5.26 1.03 4.51
CA ALA A 376 5.13 1.86 3.31
C ALA A 376 4.97 3.34 3.69
N ALA A 377 5.63 4.24 2.95
CA ALA A 377 5.56 5.68 3.21
C ALA A 377 4.22 6.30 2.80
N GLY A 378 3.46 5.66 1.88
CA GLY A 378 2.22 6.18 1.30
C GLY A 378 2.40 6.77 -0.09
N ASN A 379 1.27 7.01 -0.78
CA ASN A 379 1.23 7.24 -2.22
C ASN A 379 0.60 8.60 -2.63
N ASP A 380 0.71 9.62 -1.79
CA ASP A 380 0.10 10.93 -2.00
C ASP A 380 1.11 12.01 -2.43
N ASN A 381 2.36 11.62 -2.71
CA ASN A 381 3.47 12.53 -2.99
C ASN A 381 3.67 13.62 -1.90
N LYS A 382 3.37 13.28 -0.64
CA LYS A 382 3.47 14.18 0.52
C LYS A 382 4.85 14.18 1.15
N ASN A 383 5.25 15.33 1.67
CA ASN A 383 6.43 15.44 2.55
C ASN A 383 6.04 15.08 3.99
N LEU A 384 6.45 13.89 4.45
CA LEU A 384 6.16 13.38 5.78
C LEU A 384 6.94 14.06 6.92
N ASP A 385 7.88 14.94 6.60
CA ASP A 385 8.47 15.82 7.61
C ASP A 385 7.49 16.93 8.05
N ILE A 386 6.45 17.19 7.22
CA ILE A 386 5.41 18.19 7.44
C ILE A 386 4.07 17.52 7.72
N GLU A 387 3.69 16.55 6.88
CA GLU A 387 2.41 15.84 6.97
C GLU A 387 2.49 14.63 7.91
N LYS A 388 1.39 14.35 8.62
CA LYS A 388 1.31 13.19 9.49
C LYS A 388 0.88 11.95 8.70
N SER A 389 1.51 10.82 9.04
CA SER A 389 1.12 9.49 8.58
C SER A 389 1.15 8.51 9.76
N PHE A 390 0.18 7.61 9.81
CA PHE A 390 0.04 6.59 10.85
C PHE A 390 -0.07 5.19 10.22
N PRO A 391 0.51 4.15 10.89
CA PRO A 391 1.32 4.19 12.11
C PRO A 391 2.54 5.10 11.99
N ASP A 392 3.06 5.62 13.11
CA ASP A 392 4.28 6.45 13.14
C ASP A 392 5.30 5.80 14.07
N ARG A 393 6.56 5.74 13.66
CA ARG A 393 7.66 5.25 14.51
C ARG A 393 7.96 6.13 15.72
N ARG A 394 7.53 7.39 15.71
CA ARG A 394 7.66 8.34 16.84
C ARG A 394 6.51 8.11 17.82
N TYR A 395 6.84 7.83 19.06
CA TYR A 395 5.85 7.62 20.10
C TYR A 395 5.21 8.93 20.56
N GLU A 396 3.93 8.91 20.91
CA GLU A 396 3.19 10.06 21.43
C GLU A 396 3.85 10.66 22.67
N GLY A 397 4.37 9.83 23.58
CA GLY A 397 5.09 10.24 24.78
C GLY A 397 6.58 10.58 24.56
N GLY A 398 7.04 10.68 23.33
CA GLY A 398 8.44 10.91 22.98
C GLY A 398 9.25 9.62 22.76
N GLY A 399 10.34 9.74 22.00
CA GLY A 399 11.17 8.62 21.57
C GLY A 399 10.74 8.05 20.22
N VAL A 400 11.57 7.15 19.69
CA VAL A 400 11.43 6.55 18.35
C VAL A 400 11.67 5.05 18.43
N ALA A 401 10.89 4.25 17.71
CA ALA A 401 11.06 2.81 17.58
C ALA A 401 12.41 2.50 16.90
N SER A 402 13.29 1.80 17.59
CA SER A 402 14.67 1.53 17.13
C SER A 402 14.74 0.52 15.99
N SER A 403 13.79 -0.42 15.89
CA SER A 403 13.68 -1.42 14.83
C SER A 403 12.44 -1.18 13.95
N TYR A 404 12.38 -0.02 13.32
CA TYR A 404 11.28 0.40 12.43
C TYR A 404 11.88 1.10 11.21
N ILE A 405 11.44 0.72 10.00
CA ILE A 405 11.88 1.30 8.71
C ILE A 405 10.65 1.82 7.96
N VAL A 406 10.72 3.05 7.46
CA VAL A 406 9.74 3.65 6.54
C VAL A 406 10.32 3.68 5.14
N VAL A 407 9.58 3.17 4.16
CA VAL A 407 10.06 2.88 2.81
C VAL A 407 9.33 3.69 1.76
N GLY A 408 10.06 4.50 0.99
CA GLY A 408 9.58 5.16 -0.23
C GLY A 408 9.72 4.27 -1.47
N ALA A 409 9.02 4.60 -2.55
CA ALA A 409 9.03 3.85 -3.81
C ALA A 409 9.92 4.48 -4.88
N SER A 410 10.73 3.65 -5.55
CA SER A 410 11.55 4.03 -6.71
C SER A 410 11.14 3.29 -7.98
N GLY A 411 11.42 3.91 -9.13
CA GLY A 411 11.40 3.29 -10.45
C GLY A 411 12.68 2.49 -10.74
N SER A 412 12.77 1.98 -11.97
CA SER A 412 13.86 1.10 -12.44
C SER A 412 15.00 1.82 -13.15
N VAL A 413 14.81 3.09 -13.52
CA VAL A 413 15.76 3.88 -14.29
C VAL A 413 16.49 4.86 -13.39
N ASP A 414 17.83 4.92 -13.53
CA ASP A 414 18.70 5.80 -12.75
C ASP A 414 18.76 7.19 -13.41
N ASP A 415 17.65 7.92 -13.33
CA ASP A 415 17.53 9.28 -13.88
C ASP A 415 16.63 10.15 -13.00
N LYS A 416 16.22 11.31 -13.51
CA LYS A 416 15.35 12.26 -12.77
C LYS A 416 13.98 11.70 -12.41
N SER A 417 13.52 10.61 -13.02
CA SER A 417 12.25 9.93 -12.72
C SER A 417 12.39 8.81 -11.69
N LEU A 418 13.57 8.61 -11.09
CA LEU A 418 13.86 7.50 -10.18
C LEU A 418 12.93 7.48 -8.95
N LYS A 419 12.59 8.63 -8.37
CA LYS A 419 11.51 8.69 -7.36
C LYS A 419 10.18 8.44 -8.05
N ALA A 420 9.41 7.44 -7.61
CA ALA A 420 8.04 7.26 -8.09
C ALA A 420 7.20 8.53 -7.83
N SER A 421 6.48 9.02 -8.85
CA SER A 421 5.76 10.30 -8.78
C SER A 421 4.81 10.38 -7.57
N PHE A 422 4.13 9.27 -7.27
CA PHE A 422 3.19 9.14 -6.15
C PHE A 422 3.86 9.00 -4.77
N SER A 423 5.14 8.56 -4.69
CA SER A 423 5.74 8.20 -3.41
C SER A 423 5.82 9.37 -2.44
N ASN A 424 5.32 9.17 -1.22
CA ASN A 424 5.63 10.05 -0.11
C ASN A 424 7.14 10.01 0.17
N TYR A 425 7.64 11.10 0.74
CA TYR A 425 9.06 11.33 1.02
C TYR A 425 9.24 12.14 2.31
N GLY A 426 10.45 12.21 2.82
CA GLY A 426 10.80 13.04 3.98
C GLY A 426 12.22 12.78 4.45
N LYS A 427 13.03 13.81 4.50
CA LYS A 427 14.46 13.73 4.85
C LYS A 427 14.73 13.13 6.23
N THR A 428 13.78 13.30 7.17
CA THR A 428 13.90 12.83 8.55
C THR A 428 12.91 11.72 8.90
N THR A 429 11.91 11.47 8.04
CA THR A 429 10.82 10.54 8.31
C THR A 429 10.87 9.28 7.47
N VAL A 430 11.28 9.36 6.20
CA VAL A 430 11.50 8.19 5.34
C VAL A 430 12.94 7.72 5.50
N ASP A 431 13.12 6.42 5.78
CA ASP A 431 14.47 5.88 6.00
C ASP A 431 15.22 5.62 4.68
N VAL A 432 14.52 5.04 3.70
CA VAL A 432 15.13 4.50 2.48
C VAL A 432 14.11 4.37 1.37
N PHE A 433 14.55 4.26 0.11
CA PHE A 433 13.72 3.89 -1.02
C PHE A 433 14.00 2.46 -1.49
N ALA A 434 12.98 1.85 -2.12
CA ALA A 434 13.08 0.54 -2.74
C ALA A 434 12.17 0.46 -3.99
N PRO A 435 12.39 -0.50 -4.91
CA PRO A 435 11.55 -0.72 -6.08
C PRO A 435 10.06 -0.80 -5.76
N GLY A 436 9.24 0.05 -6.39
CA GLY A 436 7.81 0.15 -6.14
C GLY A 436 6.96 0.51 -7.36
N VAL A 437 7.55 0.53 -8.57
CA VAL A 437 6.85 0.86 -9.82
C VAL A 437 6.80 -0.36 -10.73
N GLN A 438 5.61 -0.72 -11.21
CA GLN A 438 5.39 -1.88 -12.10
C GLN A 438 6.03 -3.16 -11.53
N ILE A 439 5.78 -3.43 -10.27
CA ILE A 439 6.26 -4.64 -9.60
C ILE A 439 5.30 -5.79 -9.92
N TYR A 440 5.76 -6.73 -10.73
CA TYR A 440 5.02 -7.94 -11.07
C TYR A 440 5.08 -8.93 -9.91
N SER A 441 3.92 -9.41 -9.43
CA SER A 441 3.85 -10.33 -8.31
C SER A 441 2.56 -11.16 -8.32
N THR A 442 2.42 -12.06 -7.36
CA THR A 442 1.31 -12.98 -7.19
C THR A 442 0.01 -12.24 -6.82
N VAL A 443 -1.11 -12.64 -7.42
CA VAL A 443 -2.47 -12.23 -7.03
C VAL A 443 -3.38 -13.46 -6.91
N PRO A 444 -4.54 -13.39 -6.27
CA PRO A 444 -5.40 -14.56 -6.05
C PRO A 444 -5.65 -15.41 -7.29
N GLU A 445 -6.03 -16.67 -7.07
CA GLU A 445 -6.32 -17.65 -8.13
C GLU A 445 -5.10 -18.06 -8.96
N SER A 446 -3.91 -18.02 -8.35
CA SER A 446 -2.63 -18.33 -9.03
C SER A 446 -2.38 -17.48 -10.27
N LYS A 447 -2.80 -16.21 -10.21
CA LYS A 447 -2.53 -15.20 -11.23
C LYS A 447 -1.39 -14.27 -10.79
N TYR A 448 -0.96 -13.43 -11.72
CA TYR A 448 0.14 -12.48 -11.52
C TYR A 448 -0.18 -11.15 -12.19
N GLU A 449 0.07 -10.06 -11.48
CA GLU A 449 -0.17 -8.70 -11.99
C GLU A 449 0.97 -7.76 -11.58
N ALA A 450 1.10 -6.64 -12.27
CA ALA A 450 2.04 -5.57 -11.94
C ALA A 450 1.31 -4.44 -11.21
N TYR A 451 1.80 -4.09 -10.00
CA TYR A 451 1.25 -3.00 -9.20
C TYR A 451 2.29 -1.89 -8.98
N ASP A 452 1.78 -0.69 -8.75
CA ASP A 452 2.53 0.49 -8.35
C ASP A 452 2.22 0.84 -6.89
N GLY A 453 3.22 1.21 -6.11
CA GLY A 453 2.98 1.68 -4.74
C GLY A 453 4.20 1.55 -3.83
N THR A 454 4.22 2.36 -2.79
CA THR A 454 5.09 2.14 -1.63
C THR A 454 4.74 0.84 -0.91
N SER A 455 3.52 0.34 -1.12
CA SER A 455 3.06 -1.00 -0.72
C SER A 455 3.86 -2.14 -1.36
N MET A 456 4.48 -1.92 -2.53
CA MET A 456 5.35 -2.88 -3.22
C MET A 456 6.81 -2.67 -2.80
N ALA A 457 7.20 -1.46 -2.43
CA ALA A 457 8.54 -1.13 -1.94
C ALA A 457 8.79 -1.66 -0.51
N SER A 458 7.81 -1.57 0.39
CA SER A 458 7.91 -2.07 1.75
C SER A 458 8.24 -3.58 1.80
N PRO A 459 7.53 -4.48 1.08
CA PRO A 459 7.85 -5.91 1.10
C PRO A 459 9.21 -6.25 0.46
N VAL A 460 9.74 -5.43 -0.45
CA VAL A 460 11.14 -5.59 -0.91
C VAL A 460 12.10 -5.45 0.28
N VAL A 461 11.89 -4.46 1.14
CA VAL A 461 12.72 -4.24 2.34
C VAL A 461 12.45 -5.30 3.41
N ALA A 462 11.18 -5.72 3.61
CA ALA A 462 10.84 -6.80 4.52
C ALA A 462 11.46 -8.15 4.09
N GLY A 463 11.45 -8.43 2.78
CA GLY A 463 12.14 -9.56 2.18
C GLY A 463 13.66 -9.49 2.38
N LEU A 464 14.27 -8.32 2.15
CA LEU A 464 15.71 -8.10 2.40
C LEU A 464 16.07 -8.30 3.89
N ALA A 465 15.27 -7.77 4.79
CA ALA A 465 15.47 -7.97 6.23
C ALA A 465 15.38 -9.46 6.60
N SER A 466 14.43 -10.17 6.02
CA SER A 466 14.25 -11.61 6.22
C SER A 466 15.39 -12.42 5.62
N LEU A 467 15.87 -12.05 4.45
CA LEU A 467 17.04 -12.63 3.81
C LEU A 467 18.29 -12.49 4.69
N ILE A 468 18.55 -11.30 5.23
CA ILE A 468 19.66 -11.07 6.16
C ILE A 468 19.49 -11.95 7.40
N ARG A 469 18.33 -11.96 8.05
CA ARG A 469 18.07 -12.73 9.26
C ARG A 469 18.12 -14.25 9.02
N SER A 470 17.78 -14.72 7.82
CA SER A 470 17.83 -16.15 7.51
C SER A 470 19.26 -16.68 7.42
N TYR A 471 20.19 -15.90 6.88
CA TYR A 471 21.60 -16.28 6.74
C TYR A 471 22.47 -15.84 7.93
N TYR A 472 22.05 -14.81 8.66
CA TYR A 472 22.74 -14.28 9.84
C TYR A 472 21.77 -14.19 11.05
N PRO A 473 21.30 -15.34 11.58
CA PRO A 473 20.22 -15.39 12.57
C PRO A 473 20.58 -14.84 13.96
N SER A 474 21.86 -14.53 14.21
CA SER A 474 22.33 -13.88 15.44
C SER A 474 22.13 -12.37 15.44
N LEU A 475 21.88 -11.76 14.27
CA LEU A 475 21.69 -10.32 14.17
C LEU A 475 20.36 -9.90 14.78
N THR A 476 20.40 -8.85 15.60
CA THR A 476 19.21 -8.23 16.16
C THR A 476 18.45 -7.41 15.09
N ALA A 477 17.19 -7.14 15.34
CA ALA A 477 16.37 -6.30 14.46
C ALA A 477 16.98 -4.90 14.25
N VAL A 478 17.59 -4.33 15.30
CA VAL A 478 18.29 -3.03 15.22
C VAL A 478 19.53 -3.13 14.33
N GLN A 479 20.32 -4.21 14.45
CA GLN A 479 21.48 -4.43 13.60
C GLN A 479 21.08 -4.64 12.14
N VAL A 480 20.00 -5.40 11.89
CA VAL A 480 19.47 -5.60 10.54
C VAL A 480 19.03 -4.28 9.91
N LYS A 481 18.29 -3.43 10.66
CA LYS A 481 17.97 -2.08 10.22
C LYS A 481 19.23 -1.28 9.87
N ASP A 482 20.21 -1.27 10.78
CA ASP A 482 21.46 -0.53 10.60
C ASP A 482 22.23 -0.98 9.35
N ILE A 483 22.30 -2.29 9.11
CA ILE A 483 22.91 -2.87 7.91
C ILE A 483 22.18 -2.41 6.64
N ILE A 484 20.86 -2.51 6.60
CA ILE A 484 20.06 -2.07 5.44
C ILE A 484 20.31 -0.59 5.13
N LEU A 485 20.28 0.26 6.15
CA LEU A 485 20.43 1.70 5.96
C LEU A 485 21.87 2.12 5.58
N LYS A 486 22.89 1.40 6.06
CA LYS A 486 24.30 1.69 5.75
C LYS A 486 24.76 1.14 4.39
N SER A 487 24.06 0.16 3.83
CA SER A 487 24.42 -0.53 2.61
C SER A 487 23.67 -0.06 1.37
N VAL A 488 22.94 1.04 1.44
CA VAL A 488 22.20 1.60 0.28
C VAL A 488 23.14 2.04 -0.84
N VAL A 489 22.67 1.94 -2.08
CA VAL A 489 23.27 2.65 -3.20
C VAL A 489 22.83 4.11 -3.13
N LYS A 490 23.77 5.01 -2.91
CA LYS A 490 23.52 6.45 -2.85
C LYS A 490 23.15 6.98 -4.23
N VAL A 491 22.14 7.82 -4.28
CA VAL A 491 21.73 8.54 -5.50
C VAL A 491 22.31 9.95 -5.43
N ASN A 492 23.22 10.25 -6.34
CA ASN A 492 24.01 11.50 -6.31
C ASN A 492 23.54 12.52 -7.35
N HIS A 493 22.33 12.38 -7.86
CA HIS A 493 21.72 13.33 -8.80
C HIS A 493 20.37 13.83 -8.28
N ASN A 494 19.84 14.85 -8.93
CA ASN A 494 18.53 15.38 -8.66
C ASN A 494 17.44 14.51 -9.30
N VAL A 495 16.29 14.49 -8.67
CA VAL A 495 15.07 13.86 -9.17
C VAL A 495 13.91 14.84 -9.17
N ASP A 496 12.90 14.54 -9.97
CA ASP A 496 11.71 15.35 -10.08
C ASP A 496 10.71 14.99 -8.94
N VAL A 497 10.17 16.02 -8.28
CA VAL A 497 9.07 15.93 -7.31
C VAL A 497 7.90 16.72 -7.86
N GLU A 498 6.76 16.07 -8.03
CA GLU A 498 5.53 16.71 -8.50
C GLU A 498 5.05 17.76 -7.50
N MET A 499 4.63 18.93 -7.99
CA MET A 499 4.27 20.09 -7.17
C MET A 499 2.76 20.38 -7.16
N GLY A 500 1.95 19.43 -7.62
CA GLY A 500 0.50 19.55 -7.76
C GLY A 500 0.07 19.87 -9.20
N GLU A 501 -1.23 19.96 -9.38
CA GLU A 501 -1.86 20.05 -10.69
C GLU A 501 -1.39 21.27 -11.51
N GLY A 502 -0.87 21.01 -12.71
CA GLY A 502 -0.44 22.06 -13.65
C GLY A 502 0.87 22.76 -13.30
N ALA A 503 1.50 22.45 -12.19
CA ALA A 503 2.81 22.96 -11.83
C ALA A 503 3.93 22.11 -12.43
N ALA A 504 5.03 22.75 -12.86
CA ALA A 504 6.21 22.02 -13.28
C ALA A 504 6.83 21.25 -12.09
N PRO A 505 7.32 20.02 -12.28
CA PRO A 505 8.03 19.28 -11.25
C PRO A 505 9.23 20.09 -10.71
N LYS A 506 9.47 19.97 -9.41
CA LYS A 506 10.64 20.58 -8.77
C LYS A 506 11.79 19.58 -8.76
N SER A 507 12.93 19.96 -9.34
CA SER A 507 14.15 19.17 -9.27
C SER A 507 14.82 19.34 -7.91
N VAL A 508 14.99 18.25 -7.16
CA VAL A 508 15.58 18.25 -5.82
C VAL A 508 16.65 17.17 -5.69
N PRO A 509 17.68 17.33 -4.87
CA PRO A 509 18.63 16.25 -4.57
C PRO A 509 17.90 15.06 -3.97
N PHE A 510 18.19 13.85 -4.45
CA PHE A 510 17.58 12.63 -3.88
C PHE A 510 17.87 12.48 -2.38
N SER A 511 19.02 12.98 -1.92
CA SER A 511 19.40 13.01 -0.50
C SER A 511 18.45 13.82 0.40
N ASP A 512 17.56 14.63 -0.17
CA ASP A 512 16.56 15.39 0.57
C ASP A 512 15.22 14.63 0.70
N LEU A 513 15.11 13.44 0.12
CA LEU A 513 13.87 12.65 0.10
C LEU A 513 13.82 11.57 1.17
N CYS A 514 14.96 11.14 1.73
CA CYS A 514 15.03 10.17 2.81
C CYS A 514 16.34 10.28 3.60
N ILE A 515 16.35 9.67 4.79
CA ILE A 515 17.51 9.70 5.72
C ILE A 515 18.79 9.19 5.06
N THR A 516 18.67 8.10 4.28
CA THR A 516 19.84 7.47 3.67
C THR A 516 20.25 8.12 2.35
N GLY A 517 19.38 8.87 1.67
CA GLY A 517 19.63 9.38 0.32
C GLY A 517 19.95 8.27 -0.70
N GLY A 518 19.30 7.12 -0.60
CA GLY A 518 19.60 5.99 -1.47
C GLY A 518 18.54 4.89 -1.55
N ILE A 519 18.83 3.92 -2.41
CA ILE A 519 18.03 2.72 -2.68
C ILE A 519 18.66 1.52 -1.97
N VAL A 520 17.85 0.65 -1.36
CA VAL A 520 18.34 -0.59 -0.72
C VAL A 520 19.11 -1.49 -1.69
N ASN A 521 20.09 -2.23 -1.15
CA ASN A 521 20.88 -3.16 -1.95
C ASN A 521 21.17 -4.45 -1.18
N ALA A 522 20.68 -5.57 -1.68
CA ALA A 522 20.81 -6.87 -1.01
C ALA A 522 22.25 -7.40 -1.00
N TYR A 523 22.98 -7.16 -2.09
CA TYR A 523 24.37 -7.63 -2.20
C TYR A 523 25.28 -6.90 -1.19
N GLU A 524 25.22 -5.58 -1.13
CA GLU A 524 26.00 -4.79 -0.19
C GLU A 524 25.55 -5.02 1.27
N ALA A 525 24.22 -5.21 1.51
CA ALA A 525 23.71 -5.53 2.83
C ALA A 525 24.26 -6.87 3.36
N LEU A 526 24.28 -7.91 2.52
CA LEU A 526 24.82 -9.23 2.92
C LEU A 526 26.34 -9.22 3.09
N LYS A 527 27.07 -8.43 2.29
CA LYS A 527 28.51 -8.20 2.51
C LYS A 527 28.73 -7.56 3.88
N LEU A 528 28.00 -6.49 4.19
CA LEU A 528 28.10 -5.80 5.47
C LEU A 528 27.68 -6.72 6.63
N ALA A 529 26.58 -7.49 6.48
CA ALA A 529 26.11 -8.45 7.47
C ALA A 529 27.18 -9.48 7.85
N SER A 530 28.00 -9.91 6.87
CA SER A 530 29.08 -10.88 7.10
C SER A 530 30.21 -10.35 8.00
N THR A 531 30.29 -9.05 8.22
CA THR A 531 31.32 -8.41 9.09
C THR A 531 30.86 -8.24 10.54
N TYR A 532 29.55 -8.39 10.80
CA TYR A 532 28.99 -8.33 12.16
C TYR A 532 29.31 -9.64 12.88
N LYS A 533 29.79 -9.53 14.10
CA LYS A 533 30.14 -10.68 14.97
C LYS A 533 29.03 -10.98 15.96
#